data_d1026b2b59907a26a6b15f823154a3a4
#
_entry.id   d1026b2b59907a26a6b15f823154a3a4
#
_cell.length_a   1.000
_cell.length_b   1.000
_cell.length_c   1.000
_cell.angle_alpha   90.00
_cell.angle_beta   90.00
_cell.angle_gamma   90.00
#
_symmetry.space_group_name_H-M   'P 1'
#
loop_
_entity.id
_entity.type
_entity.pdbx_description
1 polymer ?
#
loop_
_entity_poly.entity_id
_entity_poly.type
_entity_poly.pdbx_seq_one_letter_code
_entity_poly.pdbx_strand_id
1 'polypeptide(L)'
;MITKSIVITYLLITIGVSIYYRAKFHSLEDFGAAKISKTMNNKLLLVAAILTISVGGGTIFGIAEKTFSDSCAWGYGLIFAVVADILIALLVIPQFSHHHGFISIGDITYKHYGNYGRIITGIGAVLCAIGYLAAQISVSGKIFEFIFGIKCSESLILSYLIIIIYTAVEGSKAVTTTYLLRFVAMVLAIFVVPAVGSYKLGIDNIVNQILPIKYSLYNSELVWSTIKIALCFSIMGFQPNLIQKVLANGSTTEIKHAIIIKSCLYIFFIICIAVNGLIIFCVVPPQSAAMPLLIMLDSFFSPTIQGILLVGLLSIIIATAQTNLSVISISMVNDIINPLVRLNKPTVSFLLTQVITIISGSISICIALNFYSVIDLVIFMSGFWTAPLLVPIILGLFDIKISTKAFICSSLLGLSLFIIWEYYSLSSIFGVSGGLIGTIANFLCFILVKLTKVRYKKWILDIAKPL
;
A
#
# COMPACT_ATOMS: atom_id res chain seq x y z
N MET A 1 -22.90 15.06 -18.57
CA MET A 1 -22.03 15.23 -19.75
C MET A 1 -20.70 15.88 -19.39
N ILE A 2 -20.68 17.03 -18.72
CA ILE A 2 -19.48 17.81 -18.39
C ILE A 2 -18.46 16.97 -17.59
N THR A 3 -18.88 16.28 -16.52
CA THR A 3 -18.01 15.41 -15.70
C THR A 3 -17.30 14.35 -16.54
N LYS A 4 -18.05 13.67 -17.45
CA LYS A 4 -17.50 12.65 -18.36
C LYS A 4 -16.43 13.25 -19.28
N SER A 5 -16.71 14.42 -19.89
CA SER A 5 -15.77 15.09 -20.79
C SER A 5 -14.46 15.48 -20.07
N ILE A 6 -14.55 16.01 -18.85
CA ILE A 6 -13.36 16.39 -18.06
C ILE A 6 -12.48 15.17 -17.78
N VAL A 7 -13.07 14.06 -17.31
CA VAL A 7 -12.32 12.84 -17.00
C VAL A 7 -11.69 12.24 -18.26
N ILE A 8 -12.44 12.16 -19.37
CA ILE A 8 -11.90 11.65 -20.65
C ILE A 8 -10.76 12.54 -21.13
N THR A 9 -10.92 13.86 -21.11
CA THR A 9 -9.89 14.81 -21.54
C THR A 9 -8.61 14.65 -20.70
N TYR A 10 -8.76 14.52 -19.38
CA TYR A 10 -7.61 14.26 -18.50
C TYR A 10 -6.89 12.96 -18.86
N LEU A 11 -7.63 11.87 -19.06
CA LEU A 11 -7.03 10.58 -19.43
C LEU A 11 -6.30 10.67 -20.78
N LEU A 12 -6.87 11.36 -21.76
CA LEU A 12 -6.24 11.56 -23.08
C LEU A 12 -4.98 12.44 -22.98
N ILE A 13 -5.04 13.55 -22.22
CA ILE A 13 -3.89 14.45 -22.02
C ILE A 13 -2.75 13.70 -21.34
N THR A 14 -3.04 12.97 -20.28
CA THR A 14 -2.00 12.26 -19.53
C THR A 14 -1.40 11.12 -20.32
N ILE A 15 -2.18 10.36 -21.12
CA ILE A 15 -1.66 9.38 -22.08
C ILE A 15 -0.79 10.07 -23.14
N GLY A 16 -1.25 11.20 -23.70
CA GLY A 16 -0.50 11.97 -24.68
C GLY A 16 0.85 12.48 -24.14
N VAL A 17 0.87 13.00 -22.92
CA VAL A 17 2.09 13.42 -22.22
C VAL A 17 3.01 12.21 -21.99
N SER A 18 2.46 11.07 -21.58
CA SER A 18 3.25 9.85 -21.40
C SER A 18 3.87 9.36 -22.70
N ILE A 19 3.13 9.41 -23.81
CA ILE A 19 3.65 9.06 -25.15
C ILE A 19 4.77 10.03 -25.58
N TYR A 20 4.59 11.33 -25.36
CA TYR A 20 5.58 12.35 -25.70
C TYR A 20 6.90 12.15 -24.97
N TYR A 21 6.85 11.83 -23.67
CA TYR A 21 8.03 11.58 -22.84
C TYR A 21 8.50 10.11 -22.87
N ARG A 22 7.97 9.27 -23.74
CA ARG A 22 8.29 7.85 -23.85
C ARG A 22 9.80 7.63 -23.91
N ALA A 23 10.39 7.27 -22.78
CA ALA A 23 11.76 6.79 -22.74
C ALA A 23 11.79 5.38 -23.32
N LYS A 24 12.82 5.04 -24.12
CA LYS A 24 13.06 3.65 -24.50
C LYS A 24 13.54 2.93 -23.25
N PHE A 25 12.71 2.05 -22.70
CA PHE A 25 13.12 1.13 -21.64
C PHE A 25 14.06 0.10 -22.24
N HIS A 26 15.26 0.01 -21.69
CA HIS A 26 16.28 -0.94 -22.14
C HIS A 26 16.61 -1.98 -21.07
N SER A 27 16.16 -1.77 -19.81
CA SER A 27 16.46 -2.67 -18.69
C SER A 27 15.30 -2.79 -17.70
N LEU A 28 15.34 -3.85 -16.90
CA LEU A 28 14.42 -4.09 -15.78
C LEU A 28 14.53 -2.99 -14.73
N GLU A 29 15.74 -2.45 -14.55
CA GLU A 29 16.01 -1.32 -13.67
C GLU A 29 15.30 -0.04 -14.11
N ASP A 30 15.22 0.20 -15.40
CA ASP A 30 14.53 1.37 -15.97
C ASP A 30 13.02 1.28 -15.77
N PHE A 31 12.47 0.07 -15.79
CA PHE A 31 11.04 -0.16 -15.56
C PHE A 31 10.65 -0.07 -14.08
N GLY A 32 11.50 -0.61 -13.21
CA GLY A 32 11.19 -0.69 -11.77
C GLY A 32 11.69 0.47 -10.94
N ALA A 33 12.84 0.99 -11.30
CA ALA A 33 13.39 2.19 -10.72
C ALA A 33 12.97 3.38 -11.60
N ALA A 34 11.81 3.94 -11.37
CA ALA A 34 11.72 5.38 -11.52
C ALA A 34 12.80 5.97 -10.58
N LYS A 35 14.09 5.85 -10.98
CA LYS A 35 15.16 6.61 -10.38
C LYS A 35 14.66 8.04 -10.44
N ILE A 36 14.26 8.59 -9.31
CA ILE A 36 14.07 10.02 -9.18
C ILE A 36 15.42 10.54 -9.64
N SER A 37 15.45 11.02 -10.87
CA SER A 37 16.68 11.32 -11.59
C SER A 37 17.54 12.15 -10.65
N LYS A 38 18.84 11.84 -10.51
CA LYS A 38 19.81 12.64 -9.75
C LYS A 38 19.80 14.13 -10.15
N THR A 39 19.21 14.45 -11.29
CA THR A 39 18.98 15.80 -11.79
C THR A 39 17.85 16.57 -11.11
N MET A 40 16.98 15.90 -10.36
CA MET A 40 15.93 16.55 -9.57
C MET A 40 16.27 16.43 -8.08
N ASN A 41 17.08 17.35 -7.62
CA ASN A 41 17.40 17.64 -6.21
C ASN A 41 16.15 18.19 -5.45
N ASN A 42 14.97 17.64 -5.74
CA ASN A 42 13.72 18.17 -5.24
C ASN A 42 13.15 17.23 -4.16
N LYS A 43 13.48 17.57 -2.90
CA LYS A 43 12.95 16.89 -1.70
C LYS A 43 11.42 16.76 -1.73
N LEU A 44 10.73 17.77 -2.29
CA LEU A 44 9.28 17.76 -2.42
C LEU A 44 8.77 16.61 -3.29
N LEU A 45 9.46 16.32 -4.39
CA LEU A 45 9.09 15.21 -5.28
C LEU A 45 9.25 13.86 -4.59
N LEU A 46 10.31 13.69 -3.80
CA LEU A 46 10.52 12.46 -3.03
C LEU A 46 9.43 12.28 -1.97
N VAL A 47 9.07 13.36 -1.26
CA VAL A 47 7.95 13.35 -0.31
C VAL A 47 6.64 13.00 -1.02
N ALA A 48 6.35 13.62 -2.16
CA ALA A 48 5.16 13.33 -2.95
C ALA A 48 5.11 11.86 -3.40
N ALA A 49 6.24 11.32 -3.88
CA ALA A 49 6.35 9.92 -4.32
C ALA A 49 6.17 8.92 -3.17
N ILE A 50 6.64 9.23 -1.96
CA ILE A 50 6.46 8.37 -0.78
C ILE A 50 5.04 8.53 -0.22
N LEU A 51 4.47 9.73 -0.25
CA LEU A 51 3.11 9.98 0.23
C LEU A 51 2.07 9.23 -0.62
N THR A 52 2.24 9.19 -1.94
CA THR A 52 1.34 8.43 -2.84
C THR A 52 1.32 6.93 -2.58
N ILE A 53 2.36 6.35 -1.97
CA ILE A 53 2.36 4.95 -1.53
C ILE A 53 1.36 4.74 -0.38
N SER A 54 1.30 5.70 0.55
CA SER A 54 0.45 5.60 1.74
C SER A 54 -0.99 6.07 1.49
N VAL A 55 -1.17 7.03 0.56
CA VAL A 55 -2.47 7.61 0.22
C VAL A 55 -2.90 7.05 -1.14
N GLY A 56 -3.37 5.83 -1.17
CA GLY A 56 -3.97 5.21 -2.35
C GLY A 56 -5.50 5.28 -2.34
N GLY A 57 -6.14 4.79 -3.40
CA GLY A 57 -7.59 4.70 -3.48
C GLY A 57 -8.18 3.90 -2.32
N GLY A 58 -7.54 2.78 -1.93
CA GLY A 58 -7.95 1.99 -0.77
C GLY A 58 -7.97 2.78 0.53
N THR A 59 -6.99 3.64 0.76
CA THR A 59 -6.94 4.50 1.94
C THR A 59 -8.05 5.56 1.91
N ILE A 60 -8.20 6.29 0.79
CA ILE A 60 -9.14 7.40 0.70
C ILE A 60 -10.59 6.90 0.80
N PHE A 61 -10.95 5.94 -0.03
CA PHE A 61 -12.32 5.42 -0.07
C PHE A 61 -12.62 4.48 1.08
N GLY A 62 -11.69 3.58 1.41
CA GLY A 62 -11.91 2.58 2.45
C GLY A 62 -12.00 3.17 3.85
N ILE A 63 -11.18 4.19 4.19
CA ILE A 63 -11.27 4.84 5.49
C ILE A 63 -12.50 5.73 5.60
N ALA A 64 -12.84 6.48 4.55
CA ALA A 64 -14.08 7.25 4.54
C ALA A 64 -15.31 6.34 4.70
N GLU A 65 -15.33 5.20 3.99
CA GLU A 65 -16.37 4.17 4.11
C GLU A 65 -16.45 3.58 5.52
N LYS A 66 -15.31 3.16 6.09
CA LYS A 66 -15.28 2.59 7.45
C LYS A 66 -15.58 3.62 8.53
N THR A 67 -15.19 4.88 8.37
CA THR A 67 -15.59 5.94 9.30
C THR A 67 -17.08 6.20 9.23
N PHE A 68 -17.67 6.09 8.03
CA PHE A 68 -19.11 6.19 7.82
C PHE A 68 -19.86 5.00 8.43
N SER A 69 -19.45 3.76 8.11
CA SER A 69 -20.20 2.55 8.51
C SER A 69 -19.95 2.13 9.96
N ASP A 70 -18.69 2.19 10.41
CA ASP A 70 -18.29 1.64 11.70
C ASP A 70 -18.12 2.73 12.75
N SER A 71 -16.94 3.38 12.78
CA SER A 71 -16.61 4.39 13.80
C SER A 71 -15.38 5.23 13.42
N CYS A 72 -15.16 6.30 14.17
CA CYS A 72 -13.95 7.13 14.07
C CYS A 72 -12.66 6.46 14.54
N ALA A 73 -12.75 5.27 15.13
CA ALA A 73 -11.59 4.46 15.48
C ALA A 73 -10.64 4.26 14.29
N TRP A 74 -11.16 4.22 13.05
CA TRP A 74 -10.37 4.12 11.84
C TRP A 74 -9.46 5.34 11.61
N GLY A 75 -9.98 6.54 11.77
CA GLY A 75 -9.18 7.77 11.71
C GLY A 75 -8.14 7.83 12.82
N TYR A 76 -8.54 7.61 14.06
CA TYR A 76 -7.63 7.64 15.21
C TYR A 76 -6.55 6.56 15.11
N GLY A 77 -6.92 5.32 14.76
CA GLY A 77 -5.99 4.21 14.64
C GLY A 77 -4.89 4.48 13.61
N LEU A 78 -5.24 5.08 12.48
CA LEU A 78 -4.25 5.47 11.47
C LEU A 78 -3.34 6.61 11.93
N ILE A 79 -3.86 7.61 12.66
CA ILE A 79 -3.01 8.66 13.22
C ILE A 79 -1.98 8.05 14.17
N PHE A 80 -2.37 7.12 15.03
CA PHE A 80 -1.42 6.42 15.90
C PHE A 80 -0.45 5.53 15.12
N ALA A 81 -0.87 4.93 14.00
CA ALA A 81 0.03 4.14 13.15
C ALA A 81 1.15 4.98 12.51
N VAL A 82 0.97 6.30 12.38
CA VAL A 82 2.03 7.23 11.91
C VAL A 82 3.27 7.19 12.81
N VAL A 83 3.11 6.89 14.09
CA VAL A 83 4.26 6.71 15.00
C VAL A 83 5.18 5.59 14.52
N ALA A 84 4.60 4.48 14.01
CA ALA A 84 5.39 3.39 13.44
C ALA A 84 6.14 3.83 12.17
N ASP A 85 5.53 4.64 11.31
CA ASP A 85 6.22 5.20 10.13
C ASP A 85 7.45 6.04 10.54
N ILE A 86 7.32 6.85 11.59
CA ILE A 86 8.43 7.63 12.12
C ILE A 86 9.52 6.72 12.72
N LEU A 87 9.13 5.68 13.45
CA LEU A 87 10.08 4.71 13.98
C LEU A 87 10.81 3.95 12.86
N ILE A 88 10.11 3.57 11.80
CA ILE A 88 10.71 2.97 10.59
C ILE A 88 11.74 3.95 9.99
N ALA A 89 11.39 5.23 9.85
CA ALA A 89 12.29 6.24 9.30
C ALA A 89 13.55 6.44 10.16
N LEU A 90 13.40 6.42 11.48
CA LEU A 90 14.50 6.67 12.41
C LEU A 90 15.40 5.45 12.62
N LEU A 91 14.83 4.25 12.70
CA LEU A 91 15.54 3.05 13.12
C LEU A 91 15.86 2.10 11.95
N VAL A 92 14.92 1.92 11.03
CA VAL A 92 15.04 0.90 9.96
C VAL A 92 15.69 1.46 8.70
N ILE A 93 15.27 2.66 8.26
CA ILE A 93 15.80 3.25 7.01
C ILE A 93 17.32 3.45 7.01
N PRO A 94 17.98 3.88 8.12
CA PRO A 94 19.45 3.99 8.14
C PRO A 94 20.15 2.67 7.83
N GLN A 95 19.57 1.52 8.15
CA GLN A 95 20.18 0.20 7.93
C GLN A 95 20.29 -0.15 6.44
N PHE A 96 19.51 0.50 5.58
CA PHE A 96 19.63 0.30 4.13
C PHE A 96 20.95 0.83 3.54
N SER A 97 21.70 1.64 4.26
CA SER A 97 23.04 2.09 3.84
C SER A 97 23.99 0.92 3.55
N HIS A 98 23.81 -0.21 4.21
CA HIS A 98 24.61 -1.43 4.00
C HIS A 98 24.12 -2.30 2.81
N HIS A 99 23.07 -1.85 2.09
CA HIS A 99 22.39 -2.60 1.04
C HIS A 99 22.34 -1.83 -0.29
N HIS A 100 23.32 -0.96 -0.53
CA HIS A 100 23.45 -0.23 -1.79
C HIS A 100 23.66 -1.17 -2.98
N GLY A 101 22.98 -0.90 -4.09
CA GLY A 101 23.05 -1.69 -5.32
C GLY A 101 22.08 -2.86 -5.40
N PHE A 102 21.28 -3.09 -4.36
CA PHE A 102 20.19 -4.07 -4.41
C PHE A 102 19.01 -3.50 -5.22
N ILE A 103 18.38 -4.36 -6.02
CA ILE A 103 17.28 -3.98 -6.93
C ILE A 103 15.94 -4.33 -6.30
N SER A 104 15.90 -5.43 -5.52
CA SER A 104 14.68 -5.97 -4.94
C SER A 104 14.82 -6.25 -3.46
N ILE A 105 13.68 -6.51 -2.83
CA ILE A 105 13.64 -6.94 -1.43
C ILE A 105 14.24 -8.33 -1.27
N GLY A 106 14.08 -9.19 -2.28
CA GLY A 106 14.68 -10.52 -2.32
C GLY A 106 16.19 -10.51 -2.26
N ASP A 107 16.86 -9.46 -2.73
CA ASP A 107 18.31 -9.32 -2.63
C ASP A 107 18.75 -9.16 -1.16
N ILE A 108 17.96 -8.47 -0.33
CA ILE A 108 18.22 -8.34 1.12
C ILE A 108 18.14 -9.71 1.79
N THR A 109 17.06 -10.44 1.53
CA THR A 109 16.86 -11.76 2.14
C THR A 109 17.78 -12.83 1.57
N TYR A 110 18.22 -12.68 0.32
CA TYR A 110 19.27 -13.53 -0.26
C TYR A 110 20.58 -13.44 0.51
N LYS A 111 21.01 -12.23 0.87
CA LYS A 111 22.24 -12.01 1.65
C LYS A 111 22.22 -12.77 2.97
N HIS A 112 21.06 -12.89 3.63
CA HIS A 112 20.94 -13.48 4.96
C HIS A 112 20.46 -14.94 4.95
N TYR A 113 19.59 -15.33 4.00
CA TYR A 113 18.89 -16.62 3.99
C TYR A 113 19.08 -17.43 2.70
N GLY A 114 19.88 -16.93 1.75
CA GLY A 114 20.14 -17.58 0.46
C GLY A 114 18.91 -17.56 -0.48
N ASN A 115 18.91 -18.46 -1.47
CA ASN A 115 17.87 -18.53 -2.50
C ASN A 115 16.47 -18.75 -1.92
N TYR A 116 16.31 -19.54 -0.86
CA TYR A 116 15.02 -19.72 -0.20
C TYR A 116 14.46 -18.41 0.34
N GLY A 117 15.32 -17.62 1.00
CA GLY A 117 14.92 -16.29 1.47
C GLY A 117 14.46 -15.40 0.34
N ARG A 118 15.19 -15.36 -0.77
CA ARG A 118 14.87 -14.57 -1.95
C ARG A 118 13.50 -14.94 -2.54
N ILE A 119 13.28 -16.22 -2.79
CA ILE A 119 12.05 -16.72 -3.44
C ILE A 119 10.84 -16.50 -2.53
N ILE A 120 10.90 -16.86 -1.25
CA ILE A 120 9.82 -16.71 -0.29
C ILE A 120 9.43 -15.23 -0.15
N THR A 121 10.43 -14.35 -0.06
CA THR A 121 10.20 -12.90 0.03
C THR A 121 9.60 -12.35 -1.27
N GLY A 122 10.09 -12.81 -2.43
CA GLY A 122 9.51 -12.45 -3.73
C GLY A 122 8.04 -12.84 -3.84
N ILE A 123 7.67 -14.05 -3.43
CA ILE A 123 6.27 -14.53 -3.44
C ILE A 123 5.40 -13.63 -2.54
N GLY A 124 5.81 -13.37 -1.30
CA GLY A 124 5.04 -12.53 -0.39
C GLY A 124 4.88 -11.10 -0.89
N ALA A 125 5.93 -10.51 -1.48
CA ALA A 125 5.88 -9.18 -2.08
C ALA A 125 4.91 -9.13 -3.27
N VAL A 126 4.92 -10.14 -4.13
CA VAL A 126 4.02 -10.25 -5.29
C VAL A 126 2.56 -10.39 -4.85
N LEU A 127 2.26 -11.29 -3.90
CA LEU A 127 0.90 -11.47 -3.39
C LEU A 127 0.34 -10.20 -2.75
N CYS A 128 1.14 -9.55 -1.92
CA CYS A 128 0.78 -8.28 -1.31
C CYS A 128 0.49 -7.20 -2.38
N ALA A 129 1.38 -7.05 -3.36
CA ALA A 129 1.26 -6.04 -4.41
C ALA A 129 0.09 -6.31 -5.37
N ILE A 130 -0.24 -7.58 -5.67
CA ILE A 130 -1.44 -7.98 -6.44
C ILE A 130 -2.71 -7.54 -5.70
N GLY A 131 -2.76 -7.72 -4.38
CA GLY A 131 -3.90 -7.28 -3.58
C GLY A 131 -4.05 -5.76 -3.54
N TYR A 132 -2.95 -5.02 -3.38
CA TYR A 132 -2.99 -3.57 -3.47
C TYR A 132 -3.39 -3.08 -4.87
N LEU A 133 -2.95 -3.76 -5.93
CA LEU A 133 -3.39 -3.48 -7.30
C LEU A 133 -4.89 -3.74 -7.47
N ALA A 134 -5.40 -4.85 -6.94
CA ALA A 134 -6.82 -5.19 -6.95
C ALA A 134 -7.66 -4.11 -6.26
N ALA A 135 -7.19 -3.57 -5.14
CA ALA A 135 -7.83 -2.46 -4.45
C ALA A 135 -7.91 -1.20 -5.33
N GLN A 136 -6.83 -0.86 -6.06
CA GLN A 136 -6.83 0.29 -6.97
C GLN A 136 -7.79 0.07 -8.15
N ILE A 137 -7.81 -1.14 -8.72
CA ILE A 137 -8.73 -1.51 -9.81
C ILE A 137 -10.18 -1.43 -9.32
N SER A 138 -10.48 -1.93 -8.12
CA SER A 138 -11.81 -1.87 -7.53
C SER A 138 -12.30 -0.43 -7.39
N VAL A 139 -11.50 0.46 -6.80
CA VAL A 139 -11.88 1.86 -6.59
C VAL A 139 -12.05 2.60 -7.91
N SER A 140 -11.09 2.49 -8.84
CA SER A 140 -11.20 3.15 -10.15
C SER A 140 -12.35 2.58 -10.99
N GLY A 141 -12.60 1.26 -10.89
CA GLY A 141 -13.75 0.64 -11.53
C GLY A 141 -15.08 1.23 -11.04
N LYS A 142 -15.26 1.36 -9.72
CA LYS A 142 -16.45 2.00 -9.15
C LYS A 142 -16.60 3.48 -9.55
N ILE A 143 -15.48 4.21 -9.71
CA ILE A 143 -15.51 5.58 -10.26
C ILE A 143 -15.98 5.56 -11.72
N PHE A 144 -15.51 4.63 -12.55
CA PHE A 144 -15.93 4.52 -13.95
C PHE A 144 -17.38 4.05 -14.07
N GLU A 145 -17.83 3.11 -13.24
CA GLU A 145 -19.22 2.72 -13.13
C GLU A 145 -20.11 3.93 -12.82
N PHE A 146 -19.75 4.74 -11.83
CA PHE A 146 -20.46 5.95 -11.46
C PHE A 146 -20.49 6.99 -12.60
N ILE A 147 -19.36 7.24 -13.26
CA ILE A 147 -19.26 8.25 -14.32
C ILE A 147 -19.97 7.79 -15.59
N PHE A 148 -19.73 6.56 -16.03
CA PHE A 148 -20.17 6.08 -17.35
C PHE A 148 -21.48 5.31 -17.33
N GLY A 149 -21.92 4.80 -16.17
CA GLY A 149 -23.11 3.97 -16.02
C GLY A 149 -22.95 2.58 -16.66
N ILE A 150 -21.72 2.06 -16.73
CA ILE A 150 -21.39 0.71 -17.25
C ILE A 150 -21.43 -0.31 -16.11
N LYS A 151 -21.53 -1.61 -16.44
CA LYS A 151 -21.56 -2.67 -15.44
C LYS A 151 -20.24 -2.76 -14.68
N CYS A 152 -20.29 -3.20 -13.42
CA CYS A 152 -19.12 -3.34 -12.55
C CYS A 152 -17.97 -4.13 -13.21
N SER A 153 -18.26 -5.27 -13.82
CA SER A 153 -17.22 -6.08 -14.50
C SER A 153 -16.54 -5.36 -15.66
N GLU A 154 -17.32 -4.62 -16.46
CA GLU A 154 -16.81 -3.85 -17.59
C GLU A 154 -15.96 -2.66 -17.11
N SER A 155 -16.39 -2.01 -16.02
CA SER A 155 -15.67 -0.88 -15.42
C SER A 155 -14.33 -1.29 -14.82
N LEU A 156 -14.24 -2.47 -14.21
CA LEU A 156 -12.97 -3.02 -13.68
C LEU A 156 -12.00 -3.35 -14.82
N ILE A 157 -12.48 -3.93 -15.91
CA ILE A 157 -11.64 -4.22 -17.10
C ILE A 157 -11.15 -2.90 -17.71
N LEU A 158 -12.03 -1.92 -17.91
CA LEU A 158 -11.67 -0.60 -18.42
C LEU A 158 -10.62 0.09 -17.53
N SER A 159 -10.82 0.04 -16.24
CA SER A 159 -9.90 0.56 -15.25
C SER A 159 -8.50 -0.03 -15.41
N TYR A 160 -8.41 -1.35 -15.51
CA TYR A 160 -7.13 -2.01 -15.64
C TYR A 160 -6.46 -1.75 -17.00
N LEU A 161 -7.23 -1.71 -18.08
CA LEU A 161 -6.70 -1.34 -19.40
C LEU A 161 -6.06 0.05 -19.39
N ILE A 162 -6.69 1.02 -18.74
CA ILE A 162 -6.14 2.38 -18.58
C ILE A 162 -4.84 2.31 -17.77
N ILE A 163 -4.80 1.58 -16.66
CA ILE A 163 -3.59 1.41 -15.83
C ILE A 163 -2.45 0.77 -16.64
N ILE A 164 -2.72 -0.27 -17.44
CA ILE A 164 -1.72 -0.91 -18.31
C ILE A 164 -1.17 0.08 -19.33
N ILE A 165 -2.05 0.80 -20.05
CA ILE A 165 -1.64 1.76 -21.07
C ILE A 165 -0.71 2.81 -20.44
N TYR A 166 -1.09 3.33 -19.28
CA TYR A 166 -0.26 4.26 -18.53
C TYR A 166 1.10 3.67 -18.18
N THR A 167 1.13 2.47 -17.60
CA THR A 167 2.37 1.82 -17.17
C THR A 167 3.28 1.48 -18.34
N ALA A 168 2.71 1.05 -19.49
CA ALA A 168 3.47 0.69 -20.69
C ALA A 168 4.07 1.90 -21.41
N VAL A 169 3.45 3.06 -21.27
CA VAL A 169 3.83 4.29 -21.99
C VAL A 169 4.69 5.21 -21.16
N GLU A 170 4.53 5.21 -19.83
CA GLU A 170 5.16 6.17 -18.92
C GLU A 170 6.63 5.81 -18.67
N GLY A 171 7.55 6.55 -19.30
CA GLY A 171 8.98 6.47 -19.01
C GLY A 171 9.36 7.19 -17.72
N SER A 172 10.55 6.90 -17.18
CA SER A 172 11.05 7.46 -15.91
C SER A 172 11.01 8.99 -15.81
N LYS A 173 11.16 9.71 -16.92
CA LYS A 173 11.06 11.18 -16.97
C LYS A 173 9.62 11.68 -16.93
N ALA A 174 8.68 10.98 -17.59
CA ALA A 174 7.27 11.32 -17.57
C ALA A 174 6.70 11.14 -16.15
N VAL A 175 7.05 10.04 -15.48
CA VAL A 175 6.68 9.77 -14.08
C VAL A 175 7.04 10.95 -13.17
N THR A 176 8.23 11.50 -13.33
CA THR A 176 8.72 12.60 -12.48
C THR A 176 7.91 13.89 -12.65
N THR A 177 7.58 14.25 -13.89
CA THR A 177 6.81 15.47 -14.19
C THR A 177 5.34 15.31 -13.77
N THR A 178 4.77 14.13 -13.97
CA THR A 178 3.38 13.84 -13.61
C THR A 178 3.16 13.67 -12.12
N TYR A 179 4.18 13.26 -11.33
CA TYR A 179 4.06 13.12 -9.87
C TYR A 179 3.66 14.42 -9.18
N LEU A 180 4.26 15.55 -9.55
CA LEU A 180 3.93 16.82 -8.92
C LEU A 180 2.49 17.25 -9.26
N LEU A 181 2.09 17.10 -10.52
CA LEU A 181 0.72 17.40 -10.95
C LEU A 181 -0.30 16.52 -10.21
N ARG A 182 -0.02 15.23 -10.11
CA ARG A 182 -0.84 14.25 -9.38
C ARG A 182 -0.91 14.57 -7.89
N PHE A 183 0.20 14.99 -7.31
CA PHE A 183 0.27 15.41 -5.92
C PHE A 183 -0.62 16.64 -5.65
N VAL A 184 -0.54 17.67 -6.49
CA VAL A 184 -1.40 18.85 -6.38
C VAL A 184 -2.88 18.48 -6.54
N ALA A 185 -3.21 17.66 -7.55
CA ALA A 185 -4.58 17.19 -7.76
C ALA A 185 -5.11 16.37 -6.57
N MET A 186 -4.25 15.55 -5.95
CA MET A 186 -4.54 14.80 -4.74
C MET A 186 -4.86 15.73 -3.57
N VAL A 187 -3.97 16.69 -3.31
CA VAL A 187 -4.13 17.65 -2.21
C VAL A 187 -5.46 18.38 -2.38
N LEU A 188 -5.74 18.91 -3.58
CA LEU A 188 -6.99 19.60 -3.85
C LEU A 188 -8.21 18.69 -3.60
N ALA A 189 -8.21 17.46 -4.12
CA ALA A 189 -9.34 16.54 -3.95
C ALA A 189 -9.58 16.19 -2.46
N ILE A 190 -8.54 15.96 -1.68
CA ILE A 190 -8.67 15.55 -0.28
C ILE A 190 -9.09 16.72 0.62
N PHE A 191 -8.61 17.95 0.35
CA PHE A 191 -8.92 19.11 1.21
C PHE A 191 -10.20 19.84 0.82
N VAL A 192 -10.50 19.97 -0.49
CA VAL A 192 -11.69 20.69 -0.96
C VAL A 192 -12.97 19.99 -0.53
N VAL A 193 -13.01 18.67 -0.58
CA VAL A 193 -14.21 17.90 -0.27
C VAL A 193 -14.69 18.13 1.17
N PRO A 194 -13.86 17.93 2.22
CA PRO A 194 -14.30 18.16 3.59
C PRO A 194 -14.53 19.64 3.89
N ALA A 195 -13.76 20.55 3.29
CA ALA A 195 -13.94 22.00 3.50
C ALA A 195 -15.31 22.48 3.01
N VAL A 196 -15.68 22.12 1.78
CA VAL A 196 -16.98 22.49 1.20
C VAL A 196 -18.13 21.76 1.88
N GLY A 197 -17.94 20.48 2.21
CA GLY A 197 -18.94 19.70 2.93
C GLY A 197 -19.24 20.27 4.31
N SER A 198 -18.22 20.61 5.09
CA SER A 198 -18.37 21.24 6.40
C SER A 198 -19.00 22.63 6.32
N TYR A 199 -18.65 23.41 5.30
CA TYR A 199 -19.27 24.73 5.08
C TYR A 199 -20.76 24.63 4.76
N LYS A 200 -21.16 23.69 3.88
CA LYS A 200 -22.56 23.53 3.45
C LYS A 200 -23.47 22.96 4.55
N LEU A 201 -22.97 22.02 5.36
CA LEU A 201 -23.76 21.42 6.44
C LEU A 201 -23.76 22.25 7.72
N GLY A 202 -22.73 23.06 7.93
CA GLY A 202 -22.47 23.73 9.19
C GLY A 202 -21.79 22.79 10.18
N ILE A 203 -20.71 23.26 10.80
CA ILE A 203 -19.92 22.45 11.75
C ILE A 203 -20.76 22.01 12.94
N ASP A 204 -21.63 22.91 13.46
CA ASP A 204 -22.49 22.62 14.61
C ASP A 204 -23.48 21.49 14.31
N ASN A 205 -24.04 21.44 13.11
CA ASN A 205 -24.94 20.38 12.69
C ASN A 205 -24.23 19.03 12.60
N ILE A 206 -23.00 19.02 12.06
CA ILE A 206 -22.17 17.82 11.96
C ILE A 206 -21.87 17.31 13.37
N VAL A 207 -21.42 18.20 14.26
CA VAL A 207 -21.08 17.87 15.64
C VAL A 207 -22.29 17.33 16.40
N ASN A 208 -23.43 18.00 16.32
CA ASN A 208 -24.66 17.62 17.05
C ASN A 208 -25.26 16.28 16.56
N GLN A 209 -25.14 15.96 15.26
CA GLN A 209 -25.65 14.69 14.73
C GLN A 209 -24.72 13.51 15.05
N ILE A 210 -23.44 13.76 15.19
CA ILE A 210 -22.42 12.70 15.27
C ILE A 210 -22.01 12.41 16.71
N LEU A 211 -21.86 13.44 17.57
CA LEU A 211 -21.42 13.31 18.96
C LEU A 211 -22.24 12.30 19.78
N PRO A 212 -23.57 12.25 19.71
CA PRO A 212 -24.35 11.31 20.52
C PRO A 212 -24.17 9.85 20.11
N ILE A 213 -23.82 9.58 18.87
CA ILE A 213 -23.91 8.25 18.25
C ILE A 213 -22.54 7.55 18.15
N LYS A 214 -21.47 8.29 17.84
CA LYS A 214 -20.17 7.69 17.46
C LYS A 214 -18.96 8.16 18.28
N TYR A 215 -19.12 9.11 19.21
CA TYR A 215 -17.99 9.85 19.80
C TYR A 215 -17.86 9.84 21.32
N SER A 216 -18.48 8.94 22.00
CA SER A 216 -18.12 8.80 23.42
C SER A 216 -16.66 8.33 23.51
N LEU A 217 -15.72 9.26 23.59
CA LEU A 217 -14.29 9.02 23.85
C LEU A 217 -14.06 8.26 25.17
N TYR A 218 -15.08 8.18 26.03
CA TYR A 218 -15.12 7.38 27.25
C TYR A 218 -15.56 5.92 27.01
N ASN A 219 -15.88 5.55 25.75
CA ASN A 219 -16.26 4.17 25.45
C ASN A 219 -14.99 3.31 25.30
N SER A 220 -14.80 2.36 26.21
CA SER A 220 -13.70 1.40 26.18
C SER A 220 -13.61 0.63 24.85
N GLU A 221 -14.74 0.44 24.19
CA GLU A 221 -14.84 -0.23 22.89
C GLU A 221 -14.19 0.58 21.75
N LEU A 222 -14.38 1.91 21.75
CA LEU A 222 -13.73 2.80 20.79
C LEU A 222 -12.20 2.80 20.98
N VAL A 223 -11.74 2.86 22.22
CA VAL A 223 -10.30 2.81 22.54
C VAL A 223 -9.69 1.49 22.08
N TRP A 224 -10.37 0.37 22.37
CA TRP A 224 -9.90 -0.97 21.98
C TRP A 224 -9.83 -1.13 20.46
N SER A 225 -10.86 -0.67 19.74
CA SER A 225 -10.89 -0.68 18.28
C SER A 225 -9.79 0.20 17.71
N THR A 226 -9.55 1.39 18.27
CA THR A 226 -8.45 2.28 17.87
C THR A 226 -7.09 1.60 18.02
N ILE A 227 -6.84 0.93 19.14
CA ILE A 227 -5.57 0.22 19.37
C ILE A 227 -5.37 -0.91 18.34
N LYS A 228 -6.40 -1.73 18.09
CA LYS A 228 -6.35 -2.82 17.13
C LYS A 228 -6.03 -2.32 15.71
N ILE A 229 -6.69 -1.25 15.29
CA ILE A 229 -6.46 -0.62 13.98
C ILE A 229 -5.05 -0.03 13.92
N ALA A 230 -4.62 0.68 14.96
CA ALA A 230 -3.28 1.25 15.04
C ALA A 230 -2.19 0.18 14.90
N LEU A 231 -2.31 -0.94 15.60
CA LEU A 231 -1.37 -2.05 15.52
C LEU A 231 -1.37 -2.70 14.14
N CYS A 232 -2.55 -2.89 13.54
CA CYS A 232 -2.69 -3.45 12.20
C CYS A 232 -1.96 -2.58 11.16
N PHE A 233 -2.23 -1.28 11.13
CA PHE A 233 -1.60 -0.37 10.16
C PHE A 233 -0.13 -0.10 10.46
N SER A 234 0.30 -0.19 11.71
CA SER A 234 1.71 -0.06 12.09
C SER A 234 2.58 -1.14 11.44
N ILE A 235 2.13 -2.39 11.39
CA ILE A 235 2.87 -3.47 10.72
C ILE A 235 2.79 -3.36 9.19
N MET A 236 1.71 -2.76 8.67
CA MET A 236 1.54 -2.53 7.23
C MET A 236 2.40 -1.38 6.71
N GLY A 237 2.89 -0.47 7.56
CA GLY A 237 3.71 0.67 7.15
C GLY A 237 5.00 0.28 6.42
N PHE A 238 5.60 -0.87 6.76
CA PHE A 238 6.82 -1.39 6.13
C PHE A 238 6.50 -2.36 4.99
N GLN A 239 5.91 -1.84 3.92
CA GLN A 239 5.43 -2.61 2.77
C GLN A 239 6.47 -2.69 1.62
N PRO A 240 6.33 -3.67 0.69
CA PRO A 240 7.25 -3.86 -0.42
C PRO A 240 7.48 -2.60 -1.27
N ASN A 241 6.43 -1.82 -1.51
CA ASN A 241 6.47 -0.59 -2.29
C ASN A 241 7.42 0.45 -1.68
N LEU A 242 7.40 0.61 -0.35
CA LEU A 242 8.28 1.53 0.36
C LEU A 242 9.73 1.06 0.25
N ILE A 243 9.99 -0.23 0.53
CA ILE A 243 11.32 -0.81 0.51
C ILE A 243 11.94 -0.65 -0.89
N GLN A 244 11.18 -0.92 -1.95
CA GLN A 244 11.65 -0.76 -3.31
C GLN A 244 12.02 0.69 -3.64
N LYS A 245 11.24 1.68 -3.17
CA LYS A 245 11.59 3.10 -3.32
C LYS A 245 12.85 3.48 -2.57
N VAL A 246 13.07 2.90 -1.38
CA VAL A 246 14.29 3.09 -0.60
C VAL A 246 15.51 2.56 -1.35
N LEU A 247 15.43 1.34 -1.90
CA LEU A 247 16.51 0.73 -2.68
C LEU A 247 16.81 1.51 -3.96
N ALA A 248 15.79 2.03 -4.63
CA ALA A 248 15.95 2.77 -5.90
C ALA A 248 16.61 4.14 -5.73
N ASN A 249 16.51 4.79 -4.58
CA ASN A 249 16.93 6.19 -4.42
C ASN A 249 18.39 6.37 -3.95
N GLY A 250 18.99 5.38 -3.32
CA GLY A 250 20.41 5.38 -2.95
C GLY A 250 20.82 6.29 -1.78
N SER A 251 20.02 7.30 -1.38
CA SER A 251 20.31 8.19 -0.25
C SER A 251 19.37 7.92 0.92
N THR A 252 19.84 7.18 1.91
CA THR A 252 19.05 6.84 3.12
C THR A 252 18.68 8.08 3.94
N THR A 253 19.53 9.11 3.94
CA THR A 253 19.31 10.35 4.67
C THR A 253 18.15 11.16 4.08
N GLU A 254 18.11 11.29 2.75
CA GLU A 254 17.02 11.98 2.06
C GLU A 254 15.69 11.26 2.24
N ILE A 255 15.70 9.94 2.12
CA ILE A 255 14.52 9.10 2.32
C ILE A 255 14.00 9.20 3.76
N LYS A 256 14.89 9.13 4.75
CA LYS A 256 14.53 9.32 6.16
C LYS A 256 13.77 10.64 6.37
N HIS A 257 14.32 11.75 5.88
CA HIS A 257 13.68 13.06 5.99
C HIS A 257 12.34 13.10 5.23
N ALA A 258 12.29 12.50 4.03
CA ALA A 258 11.09 12.47 3.23
C ALA A 258 9.97 11.66 3.91
N ILE A 259 10.28 10.53 4.57
CA ILE A 259 9.30 9.74 5.33
C ILE A 259 8.80 10.54 6.54
N ILE A 260 9.66 11.25 7.27
CA ILE A 260 9.23 12.06 8.41
C ILE A 260 8.28 13.18 7.96
N ILE A 261 8.64 13.92 6.90
CA ILE A 261 7.78 14.98 6.34
C ILE A 261 6.47 14.38 5.84
N LYS A 262 6.53 13.25 5.10
CA LYS A 262 5.35 12.50 4.68
C LYS A 262 4.46 12.13 5.85
N SER A 263 5.04 11.65 6.95
CA SER A 263 4.29 11.21 8.13
C SER A 263 3.54 12.37 8.78
N CYS A 264 4.17 13.54 8.89
CA CYS A 264 3.50 14.75 9.36
C CYS A 264 2.35 15.18 8.45
N LEU A 265 2.57 15.20 7.13
CA LEU A 265 1.52 15.52 6.16
C LEU A 265 0.39 14.48 6.17
N TYR A 266 0.72 13.21 6.34
CA TYR A 266 -0.24 12.11 6.32
C TYR A 266 -1.28 12.22 7.44
N ILE A 267 -0.93 12.78 8.60
CA ILE A 267 -1.88 13.06 9.68
C ILE A 267 -3.00 13.99 9.19
N PHE A 268 -2.66 15.06 8.49
CA PHE A 268 -3.64 15.98 7.94
C PHE A 268 -4.55 15.30 6.90
N PHE A 269 -3.96 14.43 6.05
CA PHE A 269 -4.74 13.67 5.07
C PHE A 269 -5.73 12.72 5.75
N ILE A 270 -5.29 11.99 6.78
CA ILE A 270 -6.16 11.09 7.55
C ILE A 270 -7.32 11.86 8.18
N ILE A 271 -7.05 13.02 8.80
CA ILE A 271 -8.08 13.85 9.40
C ILE A 271 -9.12 14.26 8.34
N CYS A 272 -8.67 14.75 7.18
CA CYS A 272 -9.57 15.13 6.09
C CYS A 272 -10.40 13.96 5.56
N ILE A 273 -9.79 12.78 5.42
CA ILE A 273 -10.48 11.56 4.96
C ILE A 273 -11.51 11.10 6.01
N ALA A 274 -11.16 11.14 7.29
CA ALA A 274 -12.09 10.80 8.37
C ALA A 274 -13.27 11.79 8.43
N VAL A 275 -13.00 13.09 8.30
CA VAL A 275 -14.05 14.12 8.23
C VAL A 275 -14.98 13.88 7.04
N ASN A 276 -14.45 13.44 5.89
CA ASN A 276 -15.31 13.02 4.78
C ASN A 276 -16.26 11.89 5.15
N GLY A 277 -15.79 10.87 5.87
CA GLY A 277 -16.64 9.79 6.38
C GLY A 277 -17.77 10.29 7.28
N LEU A 278 -17.49 11.31 8.11
CA LEU A 278 -18.48 11.94 8.97
C LEU A 278 -19.51 12.77 8.20
N ILE A 279 -19.05 13.55 7.23
CA ILE A 279 -19.94 14.32 6.34
C ILE A 279 -20.85 13.37 5.55
N ILE A 280 -20.31 12.27 5.04
CA ILE A 280 -21.08 11.24 4.36
C ILE A 280 -22.19 10.71 5.27
N PHE A 281 -21.90 10.47 6.54
CA PHE A 281 -22.91 9.99 7.51
C PHE A 281 -24.09 10.96 7.68
N CYS A 282 -23.85 12.27 7.57
CA CYS A 282 -24.91 13.28 7.65
C CYS A 282 -25.77 13.40 6.39
N VAL A 283 -25.26 12.94 5.23
CA VAL A 283 -25.88 13.19 3.91
C VAL A 283 -26.45 11.94 3.27
N VAL A 284 -25.77 10.81 3.46
CA VAL A 284 -26.06 9.57 2.76
C VAL A 284 -26.80 8.61 3.68
N PRO A 285 -27.97 8.09 3.29
CA PRO A 285 -28.68 7.10 4.10
C PRO A 285 -27.80 5.86 4.36
N PRO A 286 -27.80 5.30 5.58
CA PRO A 286 -26.95 4.14 5.94
C PRO A 286 -27.13 2.90 5.04
N GLN A 287 -28.26 2.80 4.34
CA GLN A 287 -28.62 1.67 3.48
C GLN A 287 -28.07 1.80 2.05
N SER A 288 -27.54 2.95 1.64
CA SER A 288 -26.99 3.16 0.29
C SER A 288 -25.53 2.72 0.25
N ALA A 289 -25.33 1.42 0.00
CA ALA A 289 -24.05 0.73 0.17
C ALA A 289 -22.98 0.99 -0.91
N ALA A 290 -23.30 1.64 -2.02
CA ALA A 290 -22.35 1.75 -3.15
C ALA A 290 -21.60 3.08 -3.14
N MET A 291 -20.38 3.08 -2.62
CA MET A 291 -19.44 4.23 -2.65
C MET A 291 -20.02 5.56 -2.13
N PRO A 292 -20.22 5.68 -0.81
CA PRO A 292 -20.82 6.86 -0.20
C PRO A 292 -20.11 8.18 -0.57
N LEU A 293 -18.78 8.13 -0.75
CA LEU A 293 -17.99 9.29 -1.17
C LEU A 293 -18.41 9.83 -2.55
N LEU A 294 -18.74 8.96 -3.51
CA LEU A 294 -19.16 9.39 -4.85
C LEU A 294 -20.55 10.03 -4.81
N ILE A 295 -21.46 9.50 -3.99
CA ILE A 295 -22.81 10.06 -3.77
C ILE A 295 -22.69 11.46 -3.15
N MET A 296 -21.81 11.62 -2.17
CA MET A 296 -21.55 12.93 -1.55
C MET A 296 -21.00 13.93 -2.57
N LEU A 297 -20.07 13.49 -3.46
CA LEU A 297 -19.54 14.36 -4.52
C LEU A 297 -20.63 14.83 -5.47
N ASP A 298 -21.57 13.97 -5.82
CA ASP A 298 -22.71 14.31 -6.68
C ASP A 298 -23.66 15.30 -6.01
N SER A 299 -23.89 15.14 -4.72
CA SER A 299 -24.81 15.99 -3.95
C SER A 299 -24.27 17.40 -3.69
N PHE A 300 -22.96 17.56 -3.52
CA PHE A 300 -22.37 18.83 -3.08
C PHE A 300 -21.73 19.66 -4.17
N PHE A 301 -21.32 19.07 -5.27
CA PHE A 301 -20.51 19.75 -6.26
C PHE A 301 -21.19 19.85 -7.61
N SER A 302 -20.96 20.98 -8.30
CA SER A 302 -21.36 21.11 -9.69
C SER A 302 -20.63 20.09 -10.57
N PRO A 303 -21.19 19.69 -11.72
CA PRO A 303 -20.56 18.68 -12.59
C PRO A 303 -19.13 19.00 -13.00
N THR A 304 -18.76 20.26 -13.09
CA THR A 304 -17.40 20.72 -13.42
C THR A 304 -16.44 20.45 -12.25
N ILE A 305 -16.80 20.86 -11.04
CA ILE A 305 -15.96 20.66 -9.85
C ILE A 305 -15.86 19.17 -9.53
N GLN A 306 -16.97 18.44 -9.61
CA GLN A 306 -17.00 16.99 -9.47
C GLN A 306 -16.01 16.30 -10.42
N GLY A 307 -15.98 16.70 -11.69
CA GLY A 307 -15.06 16.17 -12.68
C GLY A 307 -13.58 16.42 -12.30
N ILE A 308 -13.24 17.62 -11.82
CA ILE A 308 -11.89 17.97 -11.38
C ILE A 308 -11.48 17.13 -10.15
N LEU A 309 -12.37 16.97 -9.18
CA LEU A 309 -12.11 16.18 -7.97
C LEU A 309 -11.92 14.68 -8.30
N LEU A 310 -12.76 14.13 -9.19
CA LEU A 310 -12.61 12.75 -9.66
C LEU A 310 -11.31 12.53 -10.44
N VAL A 311 -10.87 13.50 -11.23
CA VAL A 311 -9.54 13.48 -11.88
C VAL A 311 -8.42 13.42 -10.83
N GLY A 312 -8.52 14.22 -9.77
CA GLY A 312 -7.57 14.18 -8.66
C GLY A 312 -7.49 12.78 -8.03
N LEU A 313 -8.64 12.19 -7.72
CA LEU A 313 -8.72 10.84 -7.14
C LEU A 313 -8.18 9.76 -8.09
N LEU A 314 -8.57 9.78 -9.36
CA LEU A 314 -8.06 8.85 -10.38
C LEU A 314 -6.55 8.95 -10.55
N SER A 315 -5.99 10.17 -10.47
CA SER A 315 -4.55 10.40 -10.57
C SER A 315 -3.76 9.64 -9.52
N ILE A 316 -4.24 9.63 -8.28
CA ILE A 316 -3.60 8.91 -7.17
C ILE A 316 -3.71 7.40 -7.37
N ILE A 317 -4.90 6.94 -7.73
CA ILE A 317 -5.19 5.53 -7.93
C ILE A 317 -4.26 4.95 -9.00
N ILE A 318 -4.13 5.64 -10.14
CA ILE A 318 -3.24 5.23 -11.23
C ILE A 318 -1.78 5.22 -10.77
N ALA A 319 -1.31 6.25 -10.06
CA ALA A 319 0.07 6.31 -9.55
C ALA A 319 0.39 5.16 -8.59
N THR A 320 -0.54 4.85 -7.69
CA THR A 320 -0.39 3.75 -6.73
C THR A 320 -0.42 2.38 -7.45
N ALA A 321 -1.31 2.21 -8.41
CA ALA A 321 -1.39 1.00 -9.23
C ALA A 321 -0.09 0.74 -10.00
N GLN A 322 0.51 1.77 -10.61
CA GLN A 322 1.81 1.67 -11.29
C GLN A 322 2.94 1.24 -10.35
N THR A 323 2.95 1.76 -9.13
CA THR A 323 3.94 1.36 -8.13
C THR A 323 3.80 -0.11 -7.76
N ASN A 324 2.58 -0.61 -7.61
CA ASN A 324 2.31 -2.03 -7.35
C ASN A 324 2.74 -2.92 -8.53
N LEU A 325 2.43 -2.54 -9.76
CA LEU A 325 2.88 -3.26 -10.96
C LEU A 325 4.40 -3.33 -11.06
N SER A 326 5.10 -2.28 -10.67
CA SER A 326 6.56 -2.25 -10.60
C SER A 326 7.10 -3.28 -9.58
N VAL A 327 6.52 -3.34 -8.38
CA VAL A 327 6.90 -4.35 -7.36
C VAL A 327 6.65 -5.76 -7.87
N ILE A 328 5.47 -6.02 -8.44
CA ILE A 328 5.13 -7.34 -8.99
C ILE A 328 6.17 -7.76 -10.04
N SER A 329 6.46 -6.87 -10.98
CA SER A 329 7.35 -7.17 -12.11
C SER A 329 8.78 -7.44 -11.64
N ILE A 330 9.32 -6.60 -10.76
CA ILE A 330 10.68 -6.77 -10.25
C ILE A 330 10.78 -8.03 -9.40
N SER A 331 9.87 -8.23 -8.44
CA SER A 331 9.93 -9.39 -7.56
C SER A 331 9.69 -10.70 -8.31
N MET A 332 8.79 -10.73 -9.29
CA MET A 332 8.59 -11.93 -10.13
C MET A 332 9.83 -12.26 -10.94
N VAL A 333 10.40 -11.27 -11.66
CA VAL A 333 11.53 -11.54 -12.54
C VAL A 333 12.81 -11.74 -11.75
N ASN A 334 13.15 -10.83 -10.82
CA ASN A 334 14.43 -10.85 -10.11
C ASN A 334 14.46 -11.87 -8.98
N ASP A 335 13.36 -12.01 -8.20
CA ASP A 335 13.38 -12.81 -6.99
C ASP A 335 12.87 -14.23 -7.17
N ILE A 336 12.01 -14.48 -8.18
CA ILE A 336 11.40 -15.79 -8.39
C ILE A 336 11.96 -16.44 -9.66
N ILE A 337 11.84 -15.80 -10.84
CA ILE A 337 12.17 -16.44 -12.12
C ILE A 337 13.69 -16.53 -12.32
N ASN A 338 14.42 -15.45 -12.10
CA ASN A 338 15.87 -15.42 -12.33
C ASN A 338 16.65 -16.46 -11.53
N PRO A 339 16.39 -16.70 -10.22
CA PRO A 339 17.01 -17.77 -9.46
C PRO A 339 16.73 -19.18 -9.98
N LEU A 340 15.56 -19.38 -10.63
CA LEU A 340 15.14 -20.69 -11.13
C LEU A 340 15.64 -20.98 -12.56
N VAL A 341 15.61 -19.97 -13.44
CA VAL A 341 15.84 -20.15 -14.89
C VAL A 341 17.18 -19.55 -15.36
N ARG A 342 17.83 -18.69 -14.56
CA ARG A 342 19.08 -17.96 -14.87
C ARG A 342 18.97 -17.18 -16.20
N LEU A 343 18.17 -16.14 -16.16
CA LEU A 343 17.94 -15.28 -17.33
C LEU A 343 19.22 -14.52 -17.71
N ASN A 344 19.76 -14.80 -18.90
CA ASN A 344 21.01 -14.20 -19.38
C ASN A 344 20.81 -12.99 -20.33
N LYS A 345 19.56 -12.69 -20.74
CA LYS A 345 19.28 -11.64 -21.72
C LYS A 345 18.32 -10.58 -21.18
N PRO A 346 18.71 -9.29 -21.18
CA PRO A 346 17.85 -8.19 -20.72
C PRO A 346 16.51 -8.10 -21.47
N THR A 347 16.52 -8.38 -22.77
CA THR A 347 15.30 -8.40 -23.63
C THR A 347 14.28 -9.44 -23.19
N VAL A 348 14.73 -10.62 -22.74
CA VAL A 348 13.83 -11.67 -22.23
C VAL A 348 13.21 -11.23 -20.91
N SER A 349 13.98 -10.60 -20.03
CA SER A 349 13.48 -10.05 -18.78
C SER A 349 12.40 -8.98 -19.00
N PHE A 350 12.55 -8.14 -20.01
CA PHE A 350 11.57 -7.11 -20.37
C PHE A 350 10.26 -7.71 -20.93
N LEU A 351 10.34 -8.70 -21.83
CA LEU A 351 9.14 -9.39 -22.34
C LEU A 351 8.39 -10.12 -21.22
N LEU A 352 9.11 -10.77 -20.31
CA LEU A 352 8.52 -11.41 -19.13
C LEU A 352 7.77 -10.40 -18.26
N THR A 353 8.32 -9.20 -18.08
CA THR A 353 7.66 -8.13 -17.33
C THR A 353 6.29 -7.77 -17.92
N GLN A 354 6.19 -7.69 -19.25
CA GLN A 354 4.91 -7.41 -19.92
C GLN A 354 3.88 -8.53 -19.70
N VAL A 355 4.30 -9.79 -19.86
CA VAL A 355 3.43 -10.96 -19.62
C VAL A 355 2.98 -10.99 -18.17
N ILE A 356 3.88 -10.79 -17.23
CA ILE A 356 3.59 -10.74 -15.79
C ILE A 356 2.58 -9.64 -15.49
N THR A 357 2.73 -8.46 -16.09
CA THR A 357 1.78 -7.35 -15.93
C THR A 357 0.37 -7.77 -16.32
N ILE A 358 0.21 -8.41 -17.48
CA ILE A 358 -1.10 -8.86 -17.97
C ILE A 358 -1.71 -9.92 -17.01
N ILE A 359 -0.91 -10.92 -16.64
CA ILE A 359 -1.37 -12.00 -15.77
C ILE A 359 -1.76 -11.47 -14.38
N SER A 360 -0.91 -10.64 -13.78
CA SER A 360 -1.16 -10.08 -12.45
C SER A 360 -2.40 -9.19 -12.41
N GLY A 361 -2.64 -8.45 -13.48
CA GLY A 361 -3.86 -7.65 -13.59
C GLY A 361 -5.12 -8.49 -13.76
N SER A 362 -5.07 -9.55 -14.54
CA SER A 362 -6.20 -10.49 -14.65
C SER A 362 -6.54 -11.12 -13.29
N ILE A 363 -5.53 -11.54 -12.53
CA ILE A 363 -5.71 -12.03 -11.16
C ILE A 363 -6.29 -10.94 -10.26
N SER A 364 -5.78 -9.71 -10.36
CA SER A 364 -6.26 -8.58 -9.56
C SER A 364 -7.73 -8.22 -9.85
N ILE A 365 -8.18 -8.33 -11.09
CA ILE A 365 -9.60 -8.16 -11.47
C ILE A 365 -10.45 -9.24 -10.81
N CYS A 366 -10.03 -10.51 -10.89
CA CYS A 366 -10.74 -11.61 -10.24
C CYS A 366 -10.86 -11.41 -8.73
N ILE A 367 -9.79 -10.94 -8.09
CA ILE A 367 -9.81 -10.62 -6.65
C ILE A 367 -10.77 -9.46 -6.38
N ALA A 368 -10.70 -8.37 -7.16
CA ALA A 368 -11.54 -7.18 -6.99
C ALA A 368 -13.05 -7.50 -7.11
N LEU A 369 -13.43 -8.47 -7.95
CA LEU A 369 -14.81 -8.92 -8.09
C LEU A 369 -15.35 -9.65 -6.86
N ASN A 370 -14.48 -10.26 -6.05
CA ASN A 370 -14.88 -11.09 -4.89
C ASN A 370 -14.84 -10.33 -3.55
N PHE A 371 -14.29 -9.11 -3.50
CA PHE A 371 -14.22 -8.31 -2.28
C PHE A 371 -15.10 -7.08 -2.35
N TYR A 372 -16.03 -6.94 -1.41
CA TYR A 372 -16.92 -5.77 -1.31
C TYR A 372 -16.20 -4.56 -0.72
N SER A 373 -15.46 -4.75 0.38
CA SER A 373 -14.73 -3.68 1.07
C SER A 373 -13.29 -3.60 0.59
N VAL A 374 -12.90 -2.43 0.11
CA VAL A 374 -11.56 -2.17 -0.41
C VAL A 374 -10.50 -2.22 0.68
N ILE A 375 -10.82 -1.72 1.89
CA ILE A 375 -9.85 -1.69 3.00
C ILE A 375 -9.63 -3.10 3.57
N ASP A 376 -10.69 -3.91 3.64
CA ASP A 376 -10.58 -5.29 4.13
C ASP A 376 -9.75 -6.14 3.16
N LEU A 377 -9.88 -5.91 1.85
CA LEU A 377 -9.00 -6.50 0.83
C LEU A 377 -7.54 -6.12 1.06
N VAL A 378 -7.25 -4.83 1.30
CA VAL A 378 -5.89 -4.35 1.54
C VAL A 378 -5.29 -4.98 2.81
N ILE A 379 -6.07 -5.05 3.90
CA ILE A 379 -5.64 -5.67 5.16
C ILE A 379 -5.37 -7.16 4.97
N PHE A 380 -6.29 -7.88 4.35
CA PHE A 380 -6.14 -9.32 4.07
C PHE A 380 -4.88 -9.60 3.23
N MET A 381 -4.73 -8.93 2.10
CA MET A 381 -3.59 -9.18 1.20
C MET A 381 -2.25 -8.74 1.77
N SER A 382 -2.23 -7.73 2.64
CA SER A 382 -1.03 -7.35 3.39
C SER A 382 -0.55 -8.45 4.35
N GLY A 383 -1.44 -9.32 4.81
CA GLY A 383 -1.13 -10.45 5.67
C GLY A 383 -0.13 -11.43 5.05
N PHE A 384 -0.16 -11.62 3.72
CA PHE A 384 0.83 -12.44 2.99
C PHE A 384 2.25 -11.87 3.05
N TRP A 385 2.38 -10.58 3.34
CA TRP A 385 3.66 -9.91 3.54
C TRP A 385 4.03 -9.82 5.03
N THR A 386 3.14 -9.30 5.85
CA THR A 386 3.44 -8.98 7.25
C THR A 386 3.65 -10.23 8.09
N ALA A 387 2.77 -11.22 7.98
CA ALA A 387 2.82 -12.41 8.81
C ALA A 387 4.11 -13.25 8.63
N PRO A 388 4.53 -13.61 7.39
CA PRO A 388 5.72 -14.43 7.20
C PRO A 388 7.04 -13.65 7.15
N LEU A 389 7.05 -12.38 6.76
CA LEU A 389 8.27 -11.73 6.24
C LEU A 389 8.71 -10.49 7.00
N LEU A 390 7.80 -9.75 7.64
CA LEU A 390 8.13 -8.49 8.29
C LEU A 390 9.26 -8.64 9.31
N VAL A 391 9.15 -9.60 10.21
CA VAL A 391 10.15 -9.86 11.26
C VAL A 391 11.49 -10.29 10.70
N PRO A 392 11.59 -11.33 9.85
CA PRO A 392 12.86 -11.76 9.27
C PRO A 392 13.58 -10.66 8.47
N ILE A 393 12.84 -9.83 7.73
CA ILE A 393 13.43 -8.74 6.95
C ILE A 393 14.02 -7.67 7.88
N ILE A 394 13.29 -7.25 8.90
CA ILE A 394 13.78 -6.28 9.88
C ILE A 394 15.02 -6.83 10.57
N LEU A 395 15.00 -8.08 11.03
CA LEU A 395 16.15 -8.70 11.67
C LEU A 395 17.34 -8.82 10.72
N GLY A 396 17.11 -9.10 9.44
CA GLY A 396 18.16 -9.12 8.41
C GLY A 396 18.77 -7.74 8.20
N LEU A 397 17.97 -6.67 8.14
CA LEU A 397 18.48 -5.31 8.01
C LEU A 397 19.37 -4.87 9.18
N PHE A 398 19.11 -5.38 10.39
CA PHE A 398 19.95 -5.16 11.57
C PHE A 398 21.12 -6.15 11.67
N ASP A 399 21.44 -6.90 10.61
CA ASP A 399 22.49 -7.93 10.54
C ASP A 399 22.40 -8.98 11.67
N ILE A 400 21.21 -9.22 12.22
CA ILE A 400 20.98 -10.24 13.23
C ILE A 400 21.04 -11.60 12.55
N LYS A 401 22.10 -12.38 12.83
CA LYS A 401 22.33 -13.68 12.21
C LYS A 401 21.26 -14.71 12.59
N ILE A 402 20.53 -15.16 11.60
CA ILE A 402 19.47 -16.17 11.70
C ILE A 402 19.82 -17.32 10.74
N SER A 403 19.55 -18.55 11.15
CA SER A 403 19.70 -19.67 10.21
C SER A 403 18.54 -19.71 9.21
N THR A 404 18.83 -20.12 7.99
CA THR A 404 17.82 -20.33 6.94
C THR A 404 16.67 -21.25 7.41
N LYS A 405 16.98 -22.28 8.22
CA LYS A 405 15.93 -23.15 8.81
C LYS A 405 15.00 -22.40 9.73
N ALA A 406 15.53 -21.51 10.61
CA ALA A 406 14.72 -20.70 11.49
C ALA A 406 13.85 -19.70 10.71
N PHE A 407 14.40 -19.09 9.66
CA PHE A 407 13.65 -18.25 8.74
C PHE A 407 12.46 -18.99 8.13
N ILE A 408 12.71 -20.18 7.55
CA ILE A 408 11.64 -20.97 6.91
C ILE A 408 10.58 -21.38 7.93
N CYS A 409 10.96 -21.92 9.09
CA CYS A 409 10.01 -22.34 10.12
C CYS A 409 9.16 -21.19 10.65
N SER A 410 9.78 -20.03 10.95
CA SER A 410 9.03 -18.86 11.46
C SER A 410 8.10 -18.26 10.39
N SER A 411 8.55 -18.21 9.13
CA SER A 411 7.73 -17.71 8.02
C SER A 411 6.55 -18.64 7.76
N LEU A 412 6.74 -19.95 7.77
CA LEU A 412 5.66 -20.93 7.60
C LEU A 412 4.65 -20.86 8.76
N LEU A 413 5.13 -20.76 10.01
CA LEU A 413 4.23 -20.64 11.16
C LEU A 413 3.42 -19.35 11.10
N GLY A 414 4.06 -18.20 10.80
CA GLY A 414 3.36 -16.94 10.65
C GLY A 414 2.30 -16.98 9.56
N LEU A 415 2.66 -17.51 8.39
CA LEU A 415 1.73 -17.66 7.26
C LEU A 415 0.56 -18.62 7.59
N SER A 416 0.85 -19.76 8.21
CA SER A 416 -0.17 -20.75 8.56
C SER A 416 -1.17 -20.19 9.56
N LEU A 417 -0.71 -19.49 10.60
CA LEU A 417 -1.62 -18.88 11.58
C LEU A 417 -2.42 -17.73 10.97
N PHE A 418 -1.83 -16.92 10.07
CA PHE A 418 -2.58 -15.93 9.31
C PHE A 418 -3.71 -16.59 8.51
N ILE A 419 -3.41 -17.63 7.73
CA ILE A 419 -4.42 -18.32 6.90
C ILE A 419 -5.51 -18.95 7.77
N ILE A 420 -5.16 -19.62 8.85
CA ILE A 420 -6.12 -20.23 9.78
C ILE A 420 -7.02 -19.15 10.41
N TRP A 421 -6.43 -18.02 10.83
CA TRP A 421 -7.17 -16.91 11.44
C TRP A 421 -8.23 -16.32 10.51
N GLU A 422 -7.86 -16.09 9.24
CA GLU A 422 -8.78 -15.55 8.24
C GLU A 422 -9.80 -16.60 7.76
N TYR A 423 -9.39 -17.86 7.63
CA TYR A 423 -10.28 -18.94 7.21
C TYR A 423 -11.46 -19.14 8.18
N TYR A 424 -11.20 -19.08 9.48
CA TYR A 424 -12.23 -19.14 10.51
C TYR A 424 -12.89 -17.79 10.82
N SER A 425 -12.63 -16.78 10.02
CA SER A 425 -13.16 -15.41 10.21
C SER A 425 -12.93 -14.84 11.61
N LEU A 426 -11.84 -15.23 12.27
CA LEU A 426 -11.50 -14.75 13.62
C LEU A 426 -11.21 -13.25 13.65
N SER A 427 -10.81 -12.68 12.52
CA SER A 427 -10.64 -11.23 12.37
C SER A 427 -11.92 -10.46 12.64
N SER A 428 -13.08 -10.95 12.19
CA SER A 428 -14.39 -10.35 12.47
C SER A 428 -14.84 -10.54 13.91
N ILE A 429 -14.51 -11.68 14.54
CA ILE A 429 -14.91 -12.02 15.91
C ILE A 429 -14.10 -11.20 16.91
N PHE A 430 -12.78 -11.16 16.77
CA PHE A 430 -11.88 -10.51 17.74
C PHE A 430 -11.50 -9.08 17.34
N GLY A 431 -11.83 -8.65 16.12
CA GLY A 431 -11.45 -7.35 15.55
C GLY A 431 -9.93 -7.17 15.38
N VAL A 432 -9.17 -8.28 15.28
CA VAL A 432 -7.71 -8.29 15.15
C VAL A 432 -7.35 -8.97 13.84
N SER A 433 -6.57 -8.31 12.99
CA SER A 433 -6.18 -8.87 11.68
C SER A 433 -5.28 -10.10 11.85
N GLY A 434 -5.51 -11.10 10.99
CA GLY A 434 -4.67 -12.29 10.94
C GLY A 434 -3.21 -11.98 10.63
N GLY A 435 -2.95 -10.93 9.87
CA GLY A 435 -1.60 -10.44 9.60
C GLY A 435 -0.82 -10.06 10.87
N LEU A 436 -1.50 -9.43 11.86
CA LEU A 436 -0.89 -9.11 13.16
C LEU A 436 -0.60 -10.38 13.96
N ILE A 437 -1.56 -11.31 14.05
CA ILE A 437 -1.40 -12.57 14.76
C ILE A 437 -0.27 -13.40 14.15
N GLY A 438 -0.22 -13.52 12.82
CA GLY A 438 0.85 -14.21 12.11
C GLY A 438 2.22 -13.56 12.34
N THR A 439 2.30 -12.24 12.38
CA THR A 439 3.55 -11.51 12.69
C THR A 439 4.03 -11.79 14.11
N ILE A 440 3.14 -11.77 15.10
CA ILE A 440 3.46 -12.11 16.49
C ILE A 440 3.95 -13.56 16.59
N ALA A 441 3.28 -14.49 15.92
CA ALA A 441 3.67 -15.90 15.91
C ALA A 441 5.04 -16.12 15.26
N ASN A 442 5.32 -15.45 14.15
CA ASN A 442 6.62 -15.44 13.49
C ASN A 442 7.72 -14.98 14.47
N PHE A 443 7.50 -13.86 15.15
CA PHE A 443 8.44 -13.30 16.13
C PHE A 443 8.68 -14.24 17.32
N LEU A 444 7.64 -14.81 17.90
CA LEU A 444 7.74 -15.76 19.00
C LEU A 444 8.48 -17.04 18.60
N CYS A 445 8.16 -17.60 17.41
CA CYS A 445 8.88 -18.75 16.87
C CYS A 445 10.38 -18.44 16.74
N PHE A 446 10.71 -17.26 16.24
CA PHE A 446 12.08 -16.83 16.11
C PHE A 446 12.82 -16.76 17.46
N ILE A 447 12.21 -16.18 18.49
CA ILE A 447 12.76 -16.14 19.86
C ILE A 447 12.99 -17.55 20.39
N LEU A 448 12.01 -18.45 20.24
CA LEU A 448 12.11 -19.83 20.71
C LEU A 448 13.26 -20.59 20.04
N VAL A 449 13.42 -20.48 18.73
CA VAL A 449 14.54 -21.11 18.00
C VAL A 449 15.90 -20.56 18.43
N LYS A 450 15.98 -19.27 18.73
CA LYS A 450 17.21 -18.66 19.25
C LYS A 450 17.57 -19.17 20.65
N LEU A 451 16.58 -19.23 21.53
CA LEU A 451 16.76 -19.70 22.92
C LEU A 451 17.15 -21.18 22.97
N THR A 452 16.54 -22.04 22.17
CA THR A 452 16.90 -23.47 22.11
C THR A 452 18.33 -23.69 21.62
N LYS A 453 18.80 -22.92 20.63
CA LYS A 453 20.21 -23.00 20.17
C LYS A 453 21.19 -22.55 21.24
N VAL A 454 20.90 -21.52 22.00
CA VAL A 454 21.75 -21.05 23.09
C VAL A 454 21.81 -22.10 24.18
N ARG A 455 20.69 -22.70 24.55
CA ARG A 455 20.58 -23.75 25.56
C ARG A 455 21.37 -25.02 25.17
N TYR A 456 21.21 -25.44 23.90
CA TYR A 456 21.92 -26.60 23.36
C TYR A 456 23.46 -26.39 23.32
N LYS A 457 23.90 -25.20 22.91
CA LYS A 457 25.32 -24.85 22.91
C LYS A 457 25.92 -24.81 24.35
N LYS A 458 25.14 -24.27 25.31
CA LYS A 458 25.56 -24.26 26.71
C LYS A 458 25.64 -25.67 27.28
N TRP A 459 24.66 -26.52 26.99
CA TRP A 459 24.64 -27.93 27.41
C TRP A 459 25.82 -28.72 26.84
N ILE A 460 26.17 -28.53 25.55
CA ILE A 460 27.37 -29.14 24.97
C ILE A 460 28.67 -28.66 25.66
N LEU A 461 28.77 -27.36 25.97
CA LEU A 461 29.93 -26.80 26.64
C LEU A 461 30.03 -27.26 28.09
N ASP A 462 28.92 -27.51 28.76
CA ASP A 462 28.91 -28.06 30.12
C ASP A 462 29.28 -29.56 30.14
N ILE A 463 28.96 -30.34 29.10
CA ILE A 463 29.40 -31.75 28.93
C ILE A 463 30.87 -31.82 28.52
N ALA A 464 31.39 -30.85 27.77
CA ALA A 464 32.76 -30.83 27.27
C ALA A 464 33.80 -30.26 28.29
N LYS A 465 33.37 -29.88 29.48
CA LYS A 465 34.29 -29.54 30.57
C LYS A 465 34.89 -30.84 31.11
N PRO A 466 36.22 -31.02 31.07
CA PRO A 466 36.87 -32.16 31.71
C PRO A 466 36.59 -32.12 33.21
N LEU A 467 36.24 -33.29 33.79
CA LEU A 467 36.14 -33.55 35.22
C LEU A 467 37.44 -33.21 35.95
#